data_151eee44f5bb6861231720b255ad0b91
#
_entry.id   151eee44f5bb6861231720b255ad0b91
#
_cell.length_a   1.000
_cell.length_b   1.000
_cell.length_c   1.000
_cell.angle_alpha   90.00
_cell.angle_beta   90.00
_cell.angle_gamma   90.00
#
_symmetry.space_group_name_H-M   'P 1'
#
loop_
_entity.id
_entity.type
_entity.pdbx_description
1 polymer ?
#
loop_
_entity_poly.entity_id
_entity_poly.type
_entity_poly.pdbx_seq_one_letter_code
_entity_poly.pdbx_strand_id
1 'polypeptide(L)'
;MEMKRVLLKLSGEALAGPKKTGFDEATVLAVAKQIKAISDEGVQIGIVIGGGNFWRGRTSETIDRNKADQIGMLATIMNCIYVSDLCRYTGMKTEIYTPFVCGAFTKLYSKDSVEESFAQGKLVFFAGGTGHPYFSTDTATVLRAVEIEADAILLAKAVDGIYDSD
;
A
#
# COMPACT_ATOMS: atom_id res chain seq x y z
N MET A 1 -0.48 17.45 18.49
CA MET A 1 0.67 16.54 18.29
C MET A 1 1.05 16.65 16.82
N GLU A 2 2.26 17.06 16.53
CA GLU A 2 2.76 17.17 15.15
C GLU A 2 3.12 15.75 14.66
N MET A 3 2.42 15.27 13.62
CA MET A 3 2.71 13.96 13.02
C MET A 3 3.91 14.09 12.10
N LYS A 4 4.96 13.34 12.36
CA LYS A 4 6.19 13.33 11.55
C LYS A 4 6.24 12.19 10.55
N ARG A 5 5.64 11.05 10.92
CA ARG A 5 5.60 9.86 10.09
C ARG A 5 4.24 9.18 10.19
N VAL A 6 3.63 8.88 9.06
CA VAL A 6 2.33 8.21 9.00
C VAL A 6 2.39 6.99 8.10
N LEU A 7 1.55 6.00 8.38
CA LEU A 7 1.29 4.90 7.47
C LEU A 7 -0.12 5.04 6.89
N LEU A 8 -0.19 5.24 5.59
CA LEU A 8 -1.44 5.35 4.84
C LEU A 8 -1.81 3.99 4.24
N LYS A 9 -2.99 3.49 4.56
CA LYS A 9 -3.55 2.31 3.89
C LYS A 9 -4.61 2.73 2.90
N LEU A 10 -4.42 2.35 1.65
CA LEU A 10 -5.37 2.57 0.55
C LEU A 10 -6.11 1.27 0.22
N SER A 11 -7.41 1.36 -0.03
CA SER A 11 -8.15 0.25 -0.63
C SER A 11 -7.81 0.14 -2.11
N GLY A 12 -7.46 -1.07 -2.58
CA GLY A 12 -7.28 -1.30 -4.02
C GLY A 12 -8.55 -0.98 -4.83
N GLU A 13 -9.72 -1.23 -4.25
CA GLU A 13 -11.01 -0.91 -4.89
C GLU A 13 -11.20 0.59 -5.12
N ALA A 14 -10.72 1.42 -4.21
CA ALA A 14 -10.76 2.88 -4.37
C ALA A 14 -9.94 3.34 -5.58
N LEU A 15 -8.88 2.62 -5.96
CA LEU A 15 -8.06 2.94 -7.12
C LEU A 15 -8.73 2.63 -8.46
N ALA A 16 -9.71 1.73 -8.45
CA ALA A 16 -10.46 1.37 -9.64
C ALA A 16 -11.52 2.43 -10.03
N GLY A 17 -11.90 3.29 -9.09
CA GLY A 17 -12.93 4.31 -9.31
C GLY A 17 -14.22 3.70 -9.86
N PRO A 18 -14.86 4.35 -10.87
CA PRO A 18 -16.09 3.85 -11.47
C PRO A 18 -15.94 2.53 -12.23
N LYS A 19 -14.72 2.14 -12.61
CA LYS A 19 -14.44 0.90 -13.36
C LYS A 19 -14.62 -0.37 -12.53
N LYS A 20 -14.59 -0.28 -11.19
CA LYS A 20 -14.68 -1.37 -10.21
C LYS A 20 -13.52 -2.38 -10.26
N THR A 21 -12.77 -2.48 -11.35
CA THR A 21 -11.60 -3.34 -11.51
C THR A 21 -10.44 -2.56 -12.15
N GLY A 22 -9.20 -3.02 -11.91
CA GLY A 22 -8.02 -2.38 -12.48
C GLY A 22 -7.74 -1.00 -11.88
N PHE A 23 -7.35 -0.07 -12.72
CA PHE A 23 -7.04 1.31 -12.35
C PHE A 23 -7.91 2.32 -13.07
N ASP A 24 -8.31 3.36 -12.36
CA ASP A 24 -8.79 4.60 -12.94
C ASP A 24 -7.73 5.67 -12.76
N GLU A 25 -7.06 6.05 -13.86
CA GLU A 25 -5.89 6.94 -13.82
C GLU A 25 -6.20 8.29 -13.18
N ALA A 26 -7.37 8.87 -13.51
CA ALA A 26 -7.78 10.16 -12.94
C ALA A 26 -7.94 10.08 -11.42
N THR A 27 -8.55 8.99 -10.91
CA THR A 27 -8.70 8.73 -9.48
C THR A 27 -7.35 8.57 -8.80
N VAL A 28 -6.44 7.75 -9.37
CA VAL A 28 -5.12 7.52 -8.79
C VAL A 28 -4.27 8.79 -8.81
N LEU A 29 -4.34 9.58 -9.89
CA LEU A 29 -3.63 10.85 -9.97
C LEU A 29 -4.14 11.88 -8.94
N ALA A 30 -5.45 11.90 -8.67
CA ALA A 30 -6.01 12.75 -7.63
C ALA A 30 -5.49 12.35 -6.23
N VAL A 31 -5.42 11.05 -5.95
CA VAL A 31 -4.82 10.52 -4.70
C VAL A 31 -3.33 10.89 -4.62
N ALA A 32 -2.57 10.72 -5.69
CA ALA A 32 -1.15 11.07 -5.73
C ALA A 32 -0.91 12.57 -5.42
N LYS A 33 -1.76 13.45 -5.94
CA LYS A 33 -1.69 14.90 -5.63
C LYS A 33 -1.98 15.21 -4.16
N GLN A 34 -2.93 14.50 -3.53
CA GLN A 34 -3.21 14.66 -2.11
C GLN A 34 -2.04 14.18 -1.24
N ILE A 35 -1.45 13.03 -1.59
CA ILE A 35 -0.26 12.50 -0.91
C ILE A 35 0.89 13.50 -1.05
N LYS A 36 1.08 14.07 -2.24
CA LYS A 36 2.12 15.08 -2.47
C LYS A 36 1.94 16.30 -1.56
N ALA A 37 0.73 16.83 -1.41
CA ALA A 37 0.47 17.98 -0.56
C ALA A 37 0.90 17.72 0.89
N ILE A 38 0.62 16.52 1.43
CA ILE A 38 1.04 16.12 2.78
C ILE A 38 2.56 15.92 2.85
N SER A 39 3.16 15.31 1.83
CA SER A 39 4.61 15.09 1.76
C SER A 39 5.38 16.40 1.69
N ASP A 40 4.84 17.41 0.99
CA ASP A 40 5.45 18.74 0.86
C ASP A 40 5.47 19.49 2.21
N GLU A 41 4.64 19.11 3.18
CA GLU A 41 4.66 19.61 4.56
C GLU A 41 5.76 18.95 5.42
N GLY A 42 6.55 18.04 4.84
CA GLY A 42 7.67 17.35 5.51
C GLY A 42 7.27 16.08 6.25
N VAL A 43 6.04 15.60 6.08
CA VAL A 43 5.58 14.34 6.67
C VAL A 43 6.15 13.14 5.88
N GLN A 44 6.79 12.21 6.59
CA GLN A 44 7.22 10.94 6.01
C GLN A 44 6.02 9.99 5.87
N ILE A 45 5.83 9.42 4.70
CA ILE A 45 4.64 8.63 4.39
C ILE A 45 5.03 7.22 3.94
N GLY A 46 4.63 6.22 4.72
CA GLY A 46 4.57 4.82 4.30
C GLY A 46 3.19 4.52 3.70
N ILE A 47 3.12 3.66 2.70
CA ILE A 47 1.87 3.35 2.00
C ILE A 47 1.70 1.83 1.87
N VAL A 48 0.55 1.32 2.26
CA VAL A 48 0.07 -0.04 2.01
C VAL A 48 -1.17 0.02 1.13
N ILE A 49 -1.22 -0.81 0.09
CA ILE A 49 -2.37 -0.86 -0.83
C ILE A 49 -2.95 -2.26 -0.88
N GLY A 50 -4.27 -2.39 -0.69
CA GLY A 50 -4.97 -3.66 -0.86
C GLY A 50 -5.04 -4.12 -2.31
N GLY A 51 -5.27 -5.42 -2.55
CA GLY A 51 -5.35 -6.02 -3.89
C GLY A 51 -6.76 -6.18 -4.46
N GLY A 52 -7.79 -5.66 -3.77
CA GLY A 52 -9.20 -5.96 -4.04
C GLY A 52 -9.76 -5.51 -5.40
N ASN A 53 -9.05 -4.63 -6.12
CA ASN A 53 -9.38 -4.23 -7.49
C ASN A 53 -9.03 -5.29 -8.55
N PHE A 54 -8.20 -6.28 -8.21
CA PHE A 54 -7.82 -7.36 -9.11
C PHE A 54 -8.22 -8.74 -8.58
N TRP A 55 -8.13 -8.95 -7.26
CA TRP A 55 -8.32 -10.28 -6.69
C TRP A 55 -8.97 -10.24 -5.32
N ARG A 56 -10.04 -11.06 -5.17
CA ARG A 56 -10.72 -11.35 -3.90
C ARG A 56 -10.68 -12.86 -3.65
N GLY A 57 -9.64 -13.34 -2.99
CA GLY A 57 -9.42 -14.77 -2.76
C GLY A 57 -10.55 -15.48 -2.02
N ARG A 58 -11.36 -14.77 -1.22
CA ARG A 58 -12.49 -15.32 -0.48
C ARG A 58 -13.66 -15.77 -1.38
N THR A 59 -13.70 -15.34 -2.63
CA THR A 59 -14.80 -15.66 -3.58
C THR A 59 -14.51 -16.89 -4.45
N SER A 60 -13.34 -17.50 -4.34
CA SER A 60 -12.99 -18.70 -5.09
C SER A 60 -13.15 -19.94 -4.22
N GLU A 61 -14.01 -20.85 -4.64
CA GLU A 61 -14.27 -22.14 -3.97
C GLU A 61 -13.32 -23.26 -4.43
N THR A 62 -12.63 -23.08 -5.56
CA THR A 62 -11.85 -24.14 -6.23
C THR A 62 -10.34 -24.00 -6.09
N ILE A 63 -9.83 -22.81 -5.77
CA ILE A 63 -8.40 -22.58 -5.63
C ILE A 63 -7.95 -22.78 -4.17
N ASP A 64 -6.79 -23.40 -3.99
CA ASP A 64 -6.17 -23.52 -2.68
C ASP A 64 -5.98 -22.15 -2.02
N ARG A 65 -6.26 -22.05 -0.72
CA ARG A 65 -6.21 -20.78 0.02
C ARG A 65 -4.83 -20.12 0.00
N ASN A 66 -3.75 -20.91 0.11
CA ASN A 66 -2.39 -20.35 0.04
C ASN A 66 -2.14 -19.73 -1.34
N LYS A 67 -2.60 -20.39 -2.41
CA LYS A 67 -2.48 -19.88 -3.78
C LYS A 67 -3.30 -18.61 -3.99
N ALA A 68 -4.52 -18.58 -3.47
CA ALA A 68 -5.38 -17.39 -3.52
C ALA A 68 -4.72 -16.19 -2.83
N ASP A 69 -4.14 -16.40 -1.66
CA ASP A 69 -3.44 -15.35 -0.91
C ASP A 69 -2.14 -14.90 -1.61
N GLN A 70 -1.40 -15.82 -2.25
CA GLN A 70 -0.24 -15.47 -3.07
C GLN A 70 -0.63 -14.59 -4.26
N ILE A 71 -1.73 -14.89 -4.95
CA ILE A 71 -2.27 -14.03 -6.01
C ILE A 71 -2.63 -12.64 -5.45
N GLY A 72 -3.24 -12.60 -4.29
CA GLY A 72 -3.53 -11.33 -3.59
C GLY A 72 -2.28 -10.51 -3.29
N MET A 73 -1.19 -11.15 -2.86
CA MET A 73 0.10 -10.48 -2.65
C MET A 73 0.63 -9.87 -3.95
N LEU A 74 0.57 -10.60 -5.07
CA LEU A 74 0.97 -10.09 -6.38
C LEU A 74 0.09 -8.91 -6.83
N ALA A 75 -1.22 -8.97 -6.57
CA ALA A 75 -2.13 -7.86 -6.85
C ALA A 75 -1.74 -6.58 -6.11
N THR A 76 -1.30 -6.68 -4.85
CA THR A 76 -0.79 -5.51 -4.11
C THR A 76 0.50 -4.96 -4.71
N ILE A 77 1.37 -5.81 -5.24
CA ILE A 77 2.60 -5.38 -5.91
C ILE A 77 2.28 -4.60 -7.18
N MET A 78 1.36 -5.10 -8.02
CA MET A 78 0.89 -4.37 -9.21
C MET A 78 0.35 -2.98 -8.83
N ASN A 79 -0.46 -2.90 -7.78
CA ASN A 79 -1.01 -1.64 -7.29
C ASN A 79 0.09 -0.68 -6.85
N CYS A 80 1.07 -1.15 -6.08
CA CYS A 80 2.17 -0.32 -5.61
C CYS A 80 3.05 0.18 -6.76
N ILE A 81 3.32 -0.64 -7.78
CA ILE A 81 4.08 -0.22 -8.97
C ILE A 81 3.35 0.92 -9.68
N TYR A 82 2.05 0.75 -9.95
CA TYR A 82 1.26 1.75 -10.68
C TYR A 82 1.14 3.07 -9.90
N VAL A 83 0.75 3.02 -8.63
CA VAL A 83 0.58 4.21 -7.80
C VAL A 83 1.91 4.92 -7.57
N SER A 84 2.98 4.17 -7.32
CA SER A 84 4.34 4.70 -7.18
C SER A 84 4.78 5.50 -8.40
N ASP A 85 4.49 5.00 -9.61
CA ASP A 85 4.87 5.69 -10.85
C ASP A 85 4.06 6.99 -11.04
N LEU A 86 2.77 6.99 -10.75
CA LEU A 86 1.96 8.21 -10.76
C LEU A 86 2.40 9.22 -9.67
N CYS A 87 2.87 8.76 -8.52
CA CYS A 87 3.49 9.63 -7.53
C CYS A 87 4.79 10.25 -8.08
N ARG A 88 5.61 9.49 -8.80
CA ARG A 88 6.81 10.03 -9.48
C ARG A 88 6.44 11.05 -10.54
N TYR A 89 5.38 10.80 -11.30
CA TYR A 89 4.87 11.77 -12.28
C TYR A 89 4.49 13.12 -11.65
N THR A 90 4.05 13.12 -10.39
CA THR A 90 3.78 14.36 -9.63
C THR A 90 5.04 14.99 -9.01
N GLY A 91 6.23 14.43 -9.25
CA GLY A 91 7.51 14.96 -8.78
C GLY A 91 8.02 14.38 -7.46
N MET A 92 7.35 13.36 -6.89
CA MET A 92 7.82 12.68 -5.68
C MET A 92 8.86 11.60 -5.99
N LYS A 93 9.76 11.35 -5.06
CA LYS A 93 10.64 10.17 -5.07
C LYS A 93 9.93 9.02 -4.36
N THR A 94 10.08 7.81 -4.85
CA THR A 94 9.41 6.64 -4.29
C THR A 94 10.36 5.44 -4.17
N GLU A 95 10.04 4.52 -3.27
CA GLU A 95 10.67 3.21 -3.16
C GLU A 95 9.63 2.16 -2.81
N ILE A 96 9.76 0.93 -3.33
CA ILE A 96 8.82 -0.17 -3.07
C ILE A 96 9.56 -1.31 -2.38
N TYR A 97 9.03 -1.77 -1.25
CA TYR A 97 9.57 -2.88 -0.47
C TYR A 97 8.58 -4.04 -0.42
N THR A 98 9.11 -5.25 -0.53
CA THR A 98 8.36 -6.52 -0.38
C THR A 98 9.02 -7.41 0.66
N PRO A 99 8.25 -8.27 1.37
CA PRO A 99 8.80 -9.20 2.36
C PRO A 99 9.50 -10.40 1.72
N PHE A 100 9.47 -10.52 0.41
CA PHE A 100 10.15 -11.54 -0.39
C PHE A 100 10.75 -10.93 -1.65
N VAL A 101 11.69 -11.64 -2.26
CA VAL A 101 12.34 -11.16 -3.49
C VAL A 101 11.36 -11.17 -4.66
N CYS A 102 11.18 -10.04 -5.31
CA CYS A 102 10.35 -9.87 -6.50
C CYS A 102 11.18 -9.31 -7.68
N GLY A 103 12.24 -10.02 -8.02
CA GLY A 103 13.16 -9.63 -9.09
C GLY A 103 13.74 -8.22 -8.89
N ALA A 104 13.78 -7.45 -9.97
CA ALA A 104 14.25 -6.07 -9.96
C ALA A 104 13.13 -5.03 -9.75
N PHE A 105 11.89 -5.47 -9.51
CA PHE A 105 10.73 -4.56 -9.40
C PHE A 105 10.63 -3.89 -8.05
N THR A 106 11.11 -4.57 -6.99
CA THR A 106 11.01 -4.11 -5.61
C THR A 106 12.30 -4.42 -4.86
N LYS A 107 12.51 -3.73 -3.74
CA LYS A 107 13.56 -4.08 -2.79
C LYS A 107 13.04 -5.06 -1.74
N LEU A 108 13.92 -5.94 -1.27
CA LEU A 108 13.62 -6.76 -0.10
C LEU A 108 13.56 -5.85 1.14
N TYR A 109 12.51 -6.03 1.94
CA TYR A 109 12.31 -5.24 3.14
C TYR A 109 13.45 -5.43 4.15
N SER A 110 13.98 -4.32 4.64
CA SER A 110 14.72 -4.24 5.88
C SER A 110 14.44 -2.88 6.53
N LYS A 111 14.41 -2.81 7.87
CA LYS A 111 14.17 -1.55 8.58
C LYS A 111 15.19 -0.49 8.18
N ASP A 112 16.47 -0.84 8.13
CA ASP A 112 17.55 0.10 7.81
C ASP A 112 17.38 0.71 6.41
N SER A 113 17.05 -0.11 5.40
CA SER A 113 16.84 0.38 4.03
C SER A 113 15.60 1.29 3.93
N VAL A 114 14.56 1.02 4.71
CA VAL A 114 13.36 1.86 4.79
C VAL A 114 13.68 3.20 5.45
N GLU A 115 14.42 3.21 6.56
CA GLU A 115 14.85 4.44 7.23
C GLU A 115 15.72 5.29 6.29
N GLU A 116 16.64 4.67 5.55
CA GLU A 116 17.44 5.37 4.54
C GLU A 116 16.55 6.00 3.44
N SER A 117 15.51 5.30 2.99
CA SER A 117 14.56 5.84 2.02
C SER A 117 13.80 7.04 2.57
N PHE A 118 13.34 7.00 3.81
CA PHE A 118 12.71 8.14 4.46
C PHE A 118 13.67 9.33 4.61
N ALA A 119 14.91 9.07 4.99
CA ALA A 119 15.95 10.12 5.10
C ALA A 119 16.24 10.80 3.75
N GLN A 120 16.06 10.08 2.64
CA GLN A 120 16.17 10.60 1.27
C GLN A 120 14.91 11.32 0.77
N GLY A 121 13.88 11.47 1.61
CA GLY A 121 12.62 12.11 1.26
C GLY A 121 11.75 11.30 0.29
N LYS A 122 11.87 9.97 0.33
CA LYS A 122 11.06 9.09 -0.51
C LYS A 122 9.74 8.74 0.16
N LEU A 123 8.68 8.62 -0.63
CA LEU A 123 7.50 7.82 -0.27
C LEU A 123 7.89 6.34 -0.26
N VAL A 124 7.50 5.62 0.76
CA VAL A 124 7.82 4.20 0.90
C VAL A 124 6.57 3.36 0.76
N PHE A 125 6.53 2.51 -0.26
CA PHE A 125 5.45 1.56 -0.50
C PHE A 125 5.80 0.19 0.08
N PHE A 126 4.87 -0.40 0.80
CA PHE A 126 4.97 -1.76 1.32
C PHE A 126 3.99 -2.66 0.59
N ALA A 127 4.51 -3.51 -0.29
CA ALA A 127 3.75 -4.42 -1.13
C ALA A 127 3.94 -5.88 -0.69
N GLY A 128 3.09 -6.78 -1.15
CA GLY A 128 3.20 -8.21 -0.82
C GLY A 128 2.66 -8.59 0.56
N GLY A 129 1.93 -7.70 1.23
CA GLY A 129 1.34 -7.97 2.54
C GLY A 129 2.39 -8.28 3.61
N THR A 130 2.12 -9.28 4.44
CA THR A 130 3.10 -9.83 5.40
C THR A 130 4.10 -10.80 4.77
N GLY A 131 3.88 -11.21 3.52
CA GLY A 131 4.61 -12.31 2.87
C GLY A 131 4.09 -13.70 3.24
N HIS A 132 3.10 -13.80 4.10
CA HIS A 132 2.52 -15.05 4.56
C HIS A 132 1.03 -15.14 4.20
N PRO A 133 0.55 -16.32 3.73
CA PRO A 133 -0.88 -16.58 3.58
C PRO A 133 -1.65 -16.39 4.89
N TYR A 134 -2.96 -16.26 4.79
CA TYR A 134 -3.92 -16.09 5.90
C TYR A 134 -3.91 -14.73 6.60
N PHE A 135 -3.01 -13.82 6.27
CA PHE A 135 -2.97 -12.48 6.82
C PHE A 135 -3.56 -11.45 5.84
N SER A 136 -4.36 -10.54 6.36
CA SER A 136 -4.92 -9.43 5.56
C SER A 136 -3.89 -8.31 5.34
N THR A 137 -4.17 -7.42 4.38
CA THR A 137 -3.39 -6.19 4.22
C THR A 137 -3.57 -5.23 5.41
N ASP A 138 -4.66 -5.32 6.16
CA ASP A 138 -4.83 -4.55 7.40
C ASP A 138 -3.83 -5.02 8.47
N THR A 139 -3.61 -6.34 8.60
CA THR A 139 -2.57 -6.89 9.48
C THR A 139 -1.18 -6.43 9.06
N ALA A 140 -0.88 -6.47 7.75
CA ALA A 140 0.38 -5.96 7.22
C ALA A 140 0.55 -4.46 7.51
N THR A 141 -0.52 -3.68 7.45
CA THR A 141 -0.50 -2.25 7.78
C THR A 141 -0.07 -2.02 9.22
N VAL A 142 -0.66 -2.74 10.17
CA VAL A 142 -0.29 -2.62 11.58
C VAL A 142 1.17 -3.03 11.82
N LEU A 143 1.59 -4.15 11.23
CA LEU A 143 2.98 -4.62 11.32
C LEU A 143 3.97 -3.55 10.82
N ARG A 144 3.74 -3.03 9.63
CA ARG A 144 4.62 -2.00 9.05
C ARG A 144 4.60 -0.71 9.85
N ALA A 145 3.45 -0.28 10.37
CA ALA A 145 3.35 0.92 11.21
C ALA A 145 4.24 0.82 12.46
N VAL A 146 4.22 -0.34 13.12
CA VAL A 146 5.07 -0.59 14.30
C VAL A 146 6.55 -0.59 13.91
N GLU A 147 6.92 -1.29 12.82
CA GLU A 147 8.32 -1.40 12.38
C GLU A 147 8.94 -0.06 11.98
N ILE A 148 8.16 0.81 11.33
CA ILE A 148 8.62 2.15 10.94
C ILE A 148 8.38 3.22 12.01
N GLU A 149 7.87 2.85 13.17
CA GLU A 149 7.58 3.78 14.27
C GLU A 149 6.64 4.94 13.81
N ALA A 150 5.57 4.60 13.08
CA ALA A 150 4.62 5.59 12.61
C ALA A 150 3.82 6.21 13.77
N ASP A 151 3.62 7.52 13.73
CA ASP A 151 2.81 8.26 14.72
C ASP A 151 1.32 7.92 14.59
N ALA A 152 0.87 7.59 13.38
CA ALA A 152 -0.52 7.25 13.11
C ALA A 152 -0.67 6.31 11.90
N ILE A 153 -1.76 5.55 11.90
CA ILE A 153 -2.27 4.81 10.74
C ILE A 153 -3.49 5.54 10.21
N LEU A 154 -3.45 5.90 8.92
CA LEU A 154 -4.55 6.52 8.20
C LEU A 154 -5.19 5.49 7.28
N LEU A 155 -6.48 5.20 7.49
CA LEU A 155 -7.22 4.21 6.71
C LEU A 155 -8.13 4.91 5.69
N ALA A 156 -7.75 4.91 4.41
CA ALA A 156 -8.60 5.33 3.31
C ALA A 156 -9.37 4.11 2.77
N LYS A 157 -10.58 3.92 3.28
CA LYS A 157 -11.48 2.82 2.91
C LYS A 157 -12.70 3.36 2.15
N ALA A 158 -13.41 2.45 1.48
CA ALA A 158 -14.69 2.76 0.82
C ALA A 158 -15.88 2.80 1.81
N VAL A 159 -15.63 2.68 3.12
CA VAL A 159 -16.64 2.67 4.20
C VAL A 159 -16.35 3.77 5.21
N ASP A 160 -17.40 4.28 5.83
CA ASP A 160 -17.38 5.47 6.69
C ASP A 160 -16.71 5.24 8.04
N GLY A 161 -16.48 3.99 8.43
CA GLY A 161 -15.95 3.67 9.74
C GLY A 161 -15.57 2.21 9.94
N ILE A 162 -15.29 1.85 11.16
CA ILE A 162 -15.05 0.47 11.61
C ILE A 162 -16.34 -0.01 12.25
N TYR A 163 -16.85 -1.14 11.75
CA TYR A 163 -18.04 -1.79 12.27
C TYR A 163 -17.63 -2.98 13.13
N ASP A 164 -18.47 -3.34 14.09
CA ASP A 164 -18.30 -4.48 15.00
C ASP A 164 -18.86 -5.79 14.43
N SER A 165 -19.60 -5.68 13.32
CA SER A 165 -20.12 -6.82 12.53
C SER A 165 -20.22 -6.47 11.05
N ASP A 166 -20.30 -7.49 10.19
CA ASP A 166 -20.55 -7.37 8.74
C ASP A 166 -22.04 -7.14 8.43
#